data_a5ccb8aef6733a9cb5abf00f0bddafa3
#
_entry.id   a5ccb8aef6733a9cb5abf00f0bddafa3
#
_cell.length_a   1.000
_cell.length_b   1.000
_cell.length_c   1.000
_cell.angle_alpha   90.00
_cell.angle_beta   90.00
_cell.angle_gamma   90.00
#
_symmetry.space_group_name_H-M   'P 1'
#
loop_
_entity.id
_entity.type
_entity.pdbx_description
1 polymer ?
#
loop_
_entity_poly.entity_id
_entity_poly.type
_entity_poly.pdbx_seq_one_letter_code
_entity_poly.pdbx_strand_id
1 'polypeptide(L)'
;TERSIARSNGYAPHPLCDELSYLTKEINSEKHKLYIKEIKSWKDYMVQGNINITFEAIYNYIIKETILDDVIKEIFGVNDYSIDDKNVVHYMDENQKVKEWKPEKIFITFLIEHRDAFHKNLSVTTDRQLHNNYISYVRSLNMDNDKKYCNISKEFTYCVKSHRGIMGNAKLISISNNKETYYGRFSTGDEVISIGYETSQKIHLMLKYFLENKNNSRWIGE
;
A
#
# COMPACT_ATOMS: atom_id res chain seq x y z
N THR A 1 2.98 -3.80 -2.50
CA THR A 1 3.00 -4.77 -3.61
C THR A 1 2.36 -4.18 -4.86
N GLU A 2 2.64 -4.74 -6.04
CA GLU A 2 2.00 -4.32 -7.31
C GLU A 2 0.47 -4.41 -7.24
N ARG A 3 -0.04 -5.42 -6.56
CA ARG A 3 -1.48 -5.62 -6.36
C ARG A 3 -2.13 -4.51 -5.55
N SER A 4 -1.47 -4.03 -4.50
CA SER A 4 -2.03 -2.98 -3.65
C SER A 4 -2.10 -1.62 -4.35
N ILE A 5 -1.25 -1.37 -5.34
CA ILE A 5 -1.22 -0.10 -6.06
C ILE A 5 -2.34 -0.03 -7.11
N ALA A 6 -2.56 -1.10 -7.86
CA ALA A 6 -3.55 -1.11 -8.93
C ALA A 6 -4.97 -1.44 -8.44
N ARG A 7 -5.10 -2.31 -7.43
CA ARG A 7 -6.38 -2.81 -6.87
C ARG A 7 -7.45 -3.12 -7.93
N SER A 8 -7.01 -3.42 -9.15
CA SER A 8 -7.91 -3.63 -10.28
C SER A 8 -8.66 -4.95 -10.23
N ASN A 9 -8.11 -5.94 -9.52
CA ASN A 9 -8.68 -7.27 -9.39
C ASN A 9 -8.62 -7.74 -7.93
N GLY A 10 -9.68 -7.44 -7.17
CA GLY A 10 -9.82 -7.87 -5.79
C GLY A 10 -9.19 -6.93 -4.75
N TYR A 11 -9.21 -7.35 -3.51
CA TYR A 11 -8.71 -6.59 -2.38
C TYR A 11 -7.21 -6.83 -2.18
N ALA A 12 -6.45 -5.77 -2.01
CA ALA A 12 -5.02 -5.83 -1.73
C ALA A 12 -4.62 -4.69 -0.79
N PRO A 13 -4.35 -4.96 0.49
CA PRO A 13 -4.03 -3.94 1.47
C PRO A 13 -2.70 -3.25 1.20
N HIS A 14 -2.59 -1.98 1.56
CA HIS A 14 -1.32 -1.28 1.68
C HIS A 14 -0.67 -1.61 3.02
N PRO A 15 0.65 -1.52 3.12
CA PRO A 15 1.34 -1.73 4.39
C PRO A 15 1.06 -0.57 5.36
N LEU A 16 0.56 -0.87 6.55
CA LEU A 16 0.21 0.02 7.66
C LEU A 16 -0.85 1.09 7.35
N CYS A 17 -0.62 1.95 6.38
CA CYS A 17 -1.53 3.04 6.03
C CYS A 17 -2.47 2.63 4.90
N ASP A 18 -3.78 2.72 5.12
CA ASP A 18 -4.76 2.32 4.12
C ASP A 18 -6.09 3.08 4.30
N GLU A 19 -7.05 2.80 3.41
CA GLU A 19 -8.43 3.24 3.56
C GLU A 19 -9.05 2.66 4.84
N LEU A 20 -9.94 3.40 5.49
CA LEU A 20 -10.59 2.98 6.71
C LEU A 20 -11.32 1.63 6.55
N SER A 21 -11.79 1.33 5.35
CA SER A 21 -12.39 0.02 5.02
C SER A 21 -11.42 -1.18 5.14
N TYR A 22 -10.10 -0.96 5.13
CA TYR A 22 -9.12 -2.00 5.44
C TYR A 22 -8.73 -2.03 6.92
N LEU A 23 -8.79 -0.87 7.58
CA LEU A 23 -8.35 -0.74 8.97
C LEU A 23 -9.43 -1.16 9.98
N THR A 24 -10.71 -1.18 9.58
CA THR A 24 -11.83 -1.46 10.48
C THR A 24 -12.73 -2.57 9.94
N LYS A 25 -13.05 -3.54 10.79
CA LYS A 25 -13.90 -4.68 10.43
C LYS A 25 -15.37 -4.29 10.26
N GLU A 26 -15.80 -3.24 10.95
CA GLU A 26 -17.16 -2.72 10.95
C GLU A 26 -17.56 -2.18 9.58
N ILE A 27 -16.60 -1.58 8.86
CA ILE A 27 -16.83 -1.06 7.51
C ILE A 27 -16.71 -2.18 6.46
N ASN A 28 -15.67 -3.02 6.55
CA ASN A 28 -15.53 -4.13 5.61
C ASN A 28 -14.69 -5.27 6.20
N SER A 29 -15.36 -6.31 6.67
CA SER A 29 -14.70 -7.42 7.35
C SER A 29 -13.75 -8.23 6.46
N GLU A 30 -14.00 -8.34 5.16
CA GLU A 30 -13.13 -9.09 4.24
C GLU A 30 -11.83 -8.33 3.95
N LYS A 31 -11.93 -7.03 3.65
CA LYS A 31 -10.76 -6.17 3.49
C LYS A 31 -9.90 -6.17 4.76
N HIS A 32 -10.55 -6.01 5.93
CA HIS A 32 -9.87 -6.01 7.22
C HIS A 32 -9.13 -7.32 7.50
N LYS A 33 -9.73 -8.47 7.25
CA LYS A 33 -9.06 -9.77 7.41
C LYS A 33 -7.79 -9.89 6.57
N LEU A 34 -7.84 -9.41 5.33
CA LEU A 34 -6.65 -9.42 4.46
C LEU A 34 -5.57 -8.47 4.97
N TYR A 35 -5.97 -7.29 5.44
CA TYR A 35 -5.05 -6.33 6.02
C TYR A 35 -4.36 -6.88 7.28
N ILE A 36 -5.13 -7.45 8.22
CA ILE A 36 -4.57 -8.07 9.43
C ILE A 36 -3.64 -9.23 9.09
N LYS A 37 -3.98 -10.05 8.09
CA LYS A 37 -3.11 -11.13 7.63
C LYS A 37 -1.76 -10.60 7.12
N GLU A 38 -1.78 -9.53 6.32
CA GLU A 38 -0.57 -8.93 5.76
C GLU A 38 0.34 -8.36 6.85
N ILE A 39 -0.20 -7.56 7.78
CA ILE A 39 0.61 -6.97 8.86
C ILE A 39 1.13 -8.02 9.85
N LYS A 40 0.38 -9.11 10.11
CA LYS A 40 0.87 -10.23 10.91
C LYS A 40 2.03 -10.94 10.23
N SER A 41 1.93 -11.23 8.94
CA SER A 41 3.03 -11.85 8.19
C SER A 41 4.29 -10.99 8.19
N TRP A 42 4.14 -9.66 8.09
CA TRP A 42 5.28 -8.74 8.22
C TRP A 42 5.85 -8.73 9.64
N LYS A 43 5.00 -8.76 10.68
CA LYS A 43 5.45 -8.88 12.06
C LYS A 43 6.26 -10.14 12.28
N ASP A 44 5.77 -11.29 11.81
CA ASP A 44 6.43 -12.59 11.97
C ASP A 44 7.81 -12.61 11.30
N TYR A 45 7.96 -11.94 10.15
CA TYR A 45 9.26 -11.72 9.52
C TYR A 45 10.20 -10.91 10.41
N MET A 46 9.71 -9.86 11.09
CA MET A 46 10.52 -9.03 11.96
C MET A 46 10.95 -9.70 13.26
N VAL A 47 10.18 -10.64 13.78
CA VAL A 47 10.53 -11.40 15.02
C VAL A 47 11.85 -12.16 14.84
N GLN A 48 12.24 -12.50 13.61
CA GLN A 48 13.54 -13.09 13.29
C GLN A 48 14.70 -12.08 13.26
N GLY A 49 14.41 -10.79 13.48
CA GLY A 49 15.34 -9.66 13.49
C GLY A 49 14.94 -8.61 14.53
N ASN A 50 15.40 -7.37 14.35
CA ASN A 50 15.01 -6.27 15.23
C ASN A 50 13.63 -5.72 14.86
N ILE A 51 12.71 -5.69 15.82
CA ILE A 51 11.39 -5.08 15.64
C ILE A 51 11.55 -3.57 15.53
N ASN A 52 10.92 -2.98 14.52
CA ASN A 52 10.87 -1.53 14.35
C ASN A 52 9.83 -0.92 15.31
N ILE A 53 10.22 0.07 16.09
CA ILE A 53 9.38 0.70 17.14
C ILE A 53 8.13 1.33 16.53
N THR A 54 8.25 2.01 15.38
CA THR A 54 7.11 2.61 14.68
C THR A 54 6.10 1.54 14.28
N PHE A 55 6.58 0.43 13.72
CA PHE A 55 5.72 -0.69 13.36
C PHE A 55 5.00 -1.27 14.58
N GLU A 56 5.74 -1.52 15.65
CA GLU A 56 5.18 -2.15 16.86
C GLU A 56 4.08 -1.29 17.49
N ALA A 57 4.29 0.03 17.60
CA ALA A 57 3.32 0.96 18.12
C ALA A 57 2.02 0.94 17.29
N ILE A 58 2.13 1.01 15.96
CA ILE A 58 0.99 0.99 15.05
C ILE A 58 0.30 -0.37 15.10
N TYR A 59 1.05 -1.46 15.04
CA TYR A 59 0.50 -2.81 15.12
C TYR A 59 -0.32 -3.01 16.40
N ASN A 60 0.23 -2.61 17.56
CA ASN A 60 -0.46 -2.71 18.85
C ASN A 60 -1.72 -1.84 18.92
N TYR A 61 -1.76 -0.73 18.19
CA TYR A 61 -2.96 0.10 18.08
C TYR A 61 -4.00 -0.56 17.16
N ILE A 62 -3.60 -1.04 15.99
CA ILE A 62 -4.52 -1.67 15.04
C ILE A 62 -5.24 -2.89 15.64
N ILE A 63 -4.51 -3.74 16.38
CA ILE A 63 -5.10 -4.96 16.98
C ILE A 63 -6.08 -4.68 18.12
N LYS A 64 -6.16 -3.44 18.63
CA LYS A 64 -7.21 -3.04 19.60
C LYS A 64 -8.58 -2.91 18.94
N GLU A 65 -8.62 -2.77 17.62
CA GLU A 65 -9.85 -2.62 16.82
C GLU A 65 -10.73 -1.42 17.25
N THR A 66 -10.12 -0.34 17.77
CA THR A 66 -10.82 0.89 18.24
C THR A 66 -10.73 2.04 17.24
N ILE A 67 -10.10 1.84 16.09
CA ILE A 67 -9.79 2.93 15.15
C ILE A 67 -11.04 3.70 14.72
N LEU A 68 -12.14 3.00 14.44
CA LEU A 68 -13.37 3.66 14.00
C LEU A 68 -13.98 4.50 15.12
N ASP A 69 -14.04 3.96 16.34
CA ASP A 69 -14.56 4.66 17.51
C ASP A 69 -13.72 5.91 17.81
N ASP A 70 -12.38 5.77 17.78
CA ASP A 70 -11.46 6.86 18.03
C ASP A 70 -11.60 7.97 16.98
N VAL A 71 -11.73 7.61 15.70
CA VAL A 71 -11.90 8.57 14.60
C VAL A 71 -13.25 9.29 14.69
N ILE A 72 -14.34 8.58 14.98
CA ILE A 72 -15.68 9.18 15.13
C ILE A 72 -15.71 10.12 16.33
N LYS A 73 -15.15 9.69 17.44
CA LYS A 73 -15.07 10.49 18.65
C LYS A 73 -14.26 11.77 18.44
N GLU A 74 -13.10 11.67 17.76
CA GLU A 74 -12.23 12.82 17.55
C GLU A 74 -12.81 13.83 16.56
N ILE A 75 -13.44 13.34 15.47
CA ILE A 75 -13.95 14.23 14.42
C ILE A 75 -15.31 14.84 14.78
N PHE A 76 -16.20 14.04 15.40
CA PHE A 76 -17.59 14.43 15.61
C PHE A 76 -17.96 14.63 17.08
N GLY A 77 -17.09 14.27 18.01
CA GLY A 77 -17.35 14.39 19.46
C GLY A 77 -18.41 13.40 19.97
N VAL A 78 -18.76 12.37 19.20
CA VAL A 78 -19.83 11.42 19.54
C VAL A 78 -19.26 10.04 19.86
N ASN A 79 -19.92 9.32 20.77
CA ASN A 79 -19.56 7.94 21.11
C ASN A 79 -20.57 6.92 20.56
N ASP A 80 -21.81 7.37 20.30
CA ASP A 80 -22.90 6.51 19.85
C ASP A 80 -23.16 6.73 18.36
N TYR A 81 -23.08 5.67 17.58
CA TYR A 81 -23.34 5.67 16.15
C TYR A 81 -23.88 4.31 15.69
N SER A 82 -24.43 4.27 14.50
CA SER A 82 -24.82 3.04 13.82
C SER A 82 -24.26 3.01 12.41
N ILE A 83 -24.10 1.81 11.85
CA ILE A 83 -23.62 1.60 10.49
C ILE A 83 -24.70 0.86 9.73
N ASP A 84 -25.06 1.34 8.56
CA ASP A 84 -26.04 0.68 7.69
C ASP A 84 -25.39 -0.33 6.72
N ASP A 85 -26.23 -1.05 5.97
CA ASP A 85 -25.79 -2.05 4.99
C ASP A 85 -24.95 -1.46 3.82
N LYS A 86 -24.93 -0.13 3.68
CA LYS A 86 -24.12 0.59 2.69
C LYS A 86 -22.82 1.15 3.26
N ASN A 87 -22.45 0.74 4.47
CA ASN A 87 -21.29 1.23 5.21
C ASN A 87 -21.32 2.74 5.48
N VAL A 88 -22.52 3.32 5.60
CA VAL A 88 -22.71 4.71 6.02
C VAL A 88 -22.85 4.75 7.53
N VAL A 89 -22.06 5.60 8.18
CA VAL A 89 -22.13 5.86 9.61
C VAL A 89 -23.18 6.91 9.86
N HIS A 90 -24.12 6.62 10.75
CA HIS A 90 -25.18 7.53 11.21
C HIS A 90 -24.91 7.89 12.65
N TYR A 91 -24.88 9.17 12.98
CA TYR A 91 -24.66 9.70 14.32
C TYR A 91 -25.54 10.92 14.59
N MET A 92 -25.77 11.26 15.85
CA MET A 92 -26.46 12.48 16.25
C MET A 92 -25.47 13.61 16.48
N ASP A 93 -25.72 14.76 15.89
CA ASP A 93 -24.95 15.98 16.17
C ASP A 93 -25.43 16.65 17.47
N GLU A 94 -24.73 17.72 17.87
CA GLU A 94 -25.04 18.51 19.08
C GLU A 94 -26.47 19.10 19.07
N ASN A 95 -27.06 19.23 17.87
CA ASN A 95 -28.43 19.74 17.68
C ASN A 95 -29.47 18.63 17.59
N GLN A 96 -29.13 17.41 17.98
CA GLN A 96 -29.99 16.22 17.90
C GLN A 96 -30.47 15.89 16.47
N LYS A 97 -29.68 16.24 15.46
CA LYS A 97 -29.96 15.90 14.07
C LYS A 97 -29.11 14.70 13.65
N VAL A 98 -29.76 13.75 13.00
CA VAL A 98 -29.05 12.61 12.39
C VAL A 98 -28.18 13.09 11.26
N LYS A 99 -26.91 12.75 11.28
CA LYS A 99 -25.91 13.02 10.26
C LYS A 99 -25.43 11.72 9.67
N GLU A 100 -24.96 11.79 8.43
CA GLU A 100 -24.40 10.68 7.69
C GLU A 100 -22.93 10.94 7.35
N TRP A 101 -22.11 9.91 7.49
CA TRP A 101 -20.70 9.95 7.12
C TRP A 101 -20.31 8.68 6.34
N LYS A 102 -19.57 8.83 5.24
CA LYS A 102 -19.13 7.74 4.36
C LYS A 102 -17.61 7.53 4.49
N PRO A 103 -17.17 6.70 5.46
CA PRO A 103 -15.75 6.56 5.78
C PRO A 103 -14.97 5.63 4.85
N GLU A 104 -15.61 4.84 4.01
CA GLU A 104 -14.99 3.71 3.29
C GLU A 104 -13.67 4.05 2.60
N LYS A 105 -13.60 5.21 1.93
CA LYS A 105 -12.45 5.65 1.14
C LYS A 105 -11.54 6.65 1.86
N ILE A 106 -11.77 6.90 3.14
CA ILE A 106 -10.91 7.80 3.92
C ILE A 106 -9.60 7.09 4.18
N PHE A 107 -8.51 7.67 3.72
CA PHE A 107 -7.17 7.12 3.88
C PHE A 107 -6.56 7.58 5.20
N ILE A 108 -6.13 6.61 6.02
CA ILE A 108 -5.53 6.83 7.33
C ILE A 108 -4.01 6.64 7.24
N THR A 109 -3.28 7.57 7.84
CA THR A 109 -1.84 7.48 8.06
C THR A 109 -1.54 7.66 9.54
N PHE A 110 -0.36 7.19 9.98
CA PHE A 110 0.02 7.21 11.38
C PHE A 110 1.24 8.09 11.63
N LEU A 111 1.16 8.85 12.71
CA LEU A 111 2.25 9.59 13.31
C LEU A 111 2.45 9.08 14.74
N ILE A 112 3.67 8.68 15.08
CA ILE A 112 4.02 8.25 16.43
C ILE A 112 4.65 9.40 17.17
N GLU A 113 3.99 9.85 18.21
CA GLU A 113 4.51 10.88 19.10
C GLU A 113 5.36 10.27 20.21
N HIS A 114 6.53 10.83 20.44
CA HIS A 114 7.35 10.49 21.58
C HIS A 114 6.98 11.38 22.76
N ARG A 115 6.90 10.78 23.96
CA ARG A 115 6.56 11.52 25.19
C ARG A 115 7.67 12.46 25.65
N ASP A 116 8.90 12.26 25.20
CA ASP A 116 10.01 13.10 25.56
C ASP A 116 10.39 14.06 24.42
N ALA A 117 10.83 15.27 24.79
CA ALA A 117 11.21 16.31 23.85
C ALA A 117 12.49 16.01 23.04
N PHE A 118 13.20 14.94 23.37
CA PHE A 118 14.48 14.60 22.73
C PHE A 118 14.30 13.72 21.49
N HIS A 119 13.16 13.05 21.33
CA HIS A 119 12.87 12.20 20.19
C HIS A 119 11.92 12.90 19.22
N LYS A 120 12.25 12.84 17.94
CA LYS A 120 11.34 13.35 16.89
C LYS A 120 10.16 12.40 16.71
N ASN A 121 9.00 12.98 16.48
CA ASN A 121 7.84 12.22 16.05
C ASN A 121 8.16 11.43 14.77
N LEU A 122 7.76 10.16 14.74
CA LEU A 122 8.02 9.26 13.63
C LEU A 122 6.73 9.09 12.80
N SER A 123 6.80 9.50 11.55
CA SER A 123 5.73 9.26 10.58
C SER A 123 6.05 8.04 9.73
N VAL A 124 5.05 7.20 9.48
CA VAL A 124 5.16 6.06 8.54
C VAL A 124 5.68 6.51 7.18
N THR A 125 5.34 7.73 6.75
CA THR A 125 5.76 8.26 5.44
C THR A 125 7.22 8.69 5.36
N THR A 126 7.89 8.93 6.50
CA THR A 126 9.26 9.45 6.57
C THR A 126 10.24 8.52 7.28
N ASP A 127 9.77 7.49 7.95
CA ASP A 127 10.62 6.52 8.67
C ASP A 127 11.34 5.60 7.68
N ARG A 128 12.59 5.94 7.35
CA ARG A 128 13.43 5.17 6.43
C ARG A 128 13.76 3.77 6.95
N GLN A 129 13.88 3.60 8.27
CA GLN A 129 14.17 2.28 8.85
C GLN A 129 12.98 1.35 8.66
N LEU A 130 11.77 1.84 8.88
CA LEU A 130 10.53 1.13 8.61
C LEU A 130 10.41 0.74 7.11
N HIS A 131 10.69 1.69 6.21
CA HIS A 131 10.67 1.43 4.77
C HIS A 131 11.67 0.35 4.35
N ASN A 132 12.91 0.41 4.85
CA ASN A 132 13.93 -0.59 4.55
C ASN A 132 13.55 -1.97 5.09
N ASN A 133 12.94 -2.02 6.26
CA ASN A 133 12.43 -3.26 6.85
C ASN A 133 11.33 -3.87 5.95
N TYR A 134 10.38 -3.06 5.49
CA TYR A 134 9.33 -3.52 4.57
C TYR A 134 9.90 -4.00 3.23
N ILE A 135 10.89 -3.30 2.67
CA ILE A 135 11.57 -3.73 1.44
C ILE A 135 12.20 -5.11 1.64
N SER A 136 12.87 -5.32 2.77
CA SER A 136 13.49 -6.62 3.11
C SER A 136 12.45 -7.73 3.26
N TYR A 137 11.32 -7.44 3.90
CA TYR A 137 10.18 -8.35 3.99
C TYR A 137 9.66 -8.74 2.60
N VAL A 138 9.39 -7.76 1.73
CA VAL A 138 8.91 -8.03 0.36
C VAL A 138 9.93 -8.82 -0.45
N ARG A 139 11.22 -8.57 -0.26
CA ARG A 139 12.28 -9.39 -0.88
C ARG A 139 12.20 -10.84 -0.44
N SER A 140 12.01 -11.08 0.86
CA SER A 140 11.90 -12.45 1.38
C SER A 140 10.72 -13.20 0.78
N LEU A 141 9.58 -12.55 0.57
CA LEU A 141 8.42 -13.16 -0.09
C LEU A 141 8.67 -13.57 -1.55
N ASN A 142 9.66 -12.97 -2.20
CA ASN A 142 9.99 -13.23 -3.60
C ASN A 142 11.24 -14.12 -3.76
N MET A 143 11.82 -14.65 -2.68
CA MET A 143 13.07 -15.43 -2.76
C MET A 143 12.89 -16.75 -3.51
N ASP A 144 11.72 -17.37 -3.40
CA ASP A 144 11.39 -18.66 -4.00
C ASP A 144 10.74 -18.57 -5.39
N ASN A 145 10.53 -17.33 -5.89
CA ASN A 145 9.97 -17.12 -7.22
C ASN A 145 11.02 -17.39 -8.32
N ASP A 146 10.55 -17.78 -9.49
CA ASP A 146 11.40 -17.98 -10.66
C ASP A 146 12.23 -16.72 -10.97
N LYS A 147 13.55 -16.89 -11.00
CA LYS A 147 14.49 -15.81 -11.30
C LYS A 147 14.88 -15.83 -12.77
N LYS A 148 15.10 -14.66 -13.32
CA LYS A 148 15.57 -14.45 -14.70
C LYS A 148 16.60 -13.32 -14.70
N TYR A 149 17.37 -13.20 -15.78
CA TYR A 149 18.23 -12.03 -15.98
C TYR A 149 17.38 -10.82 -16.30
N CYS A 150 17.52 -9.77 -15.51
CA CYS A 150 16.92 -8.47 -15.81
C CYS A 150 17.57 -7.86 -17.04
N ASN A 151 16.80 -7.51 -18.06
CA ASN A 151 17.35 -6.91 -19.29
C ASN A 151 18.03 -5.55 -19.06
N ILE A 152 17.66 -4.85 -17.96
CA ILE A 152 18.19 -3.52 -17.62
C ILE A 152 19.36 -3.62 -16.65
N SER A 153 19.19 -4.20 -15.45
CA SER A 153 20.25 -4.27 -14.44
C SER A 153 21.27 -5.37 -14.68
N LYS A 154 20.97 -6.32 -15.57
CA LYS A 154 21.78 -7.52 -15.85
C LYS A 154 21.94 -8.47 -14.66
N GLU A 155 21.18 -8.28 -13.62
CA GLU A 155 21.19 -9.13 -12.43
C GLU A 155 20.23 -10.32 -12.59
N PHE A 156 20.59 -11.46 -12.01
CA PHE A 156 19.75 -12.65 -11.94
C PHE A 156 18.82 -12.49 -10.72
N THR A 157 17.56 -12.12 -10.96
CA THR A 157 16.62 -11.72 -9.93
C THR A 157 15.18 -12.09 -10.29
N TYR A 158 14.28 -11.98 -9.31
CA TYR A 158 12.84 -12.10 -9.57
C TYR A 158 12.38 -11.00 -10.52
N CYS A 159 11.81 -11.39 -11.65
CA CYS A 159 11.27 -10.47 -12.65
C CYS A 159 9.75 -10.44 -12.60
N VAL A 160 9.18 -9.22 -12.70
CA VAL A 160 7.74 -9.02 -12.64
C VAL A 160 7.06 -9.40 -13.95
N LYS A 161 5.89 -10.02 -13.85
CA LYS A 161 5.05 -10.36 -14.99
C LYS A 161 4.16 -9.20 -15.43
N SER A 162 3.89 -8.26 -14.53
CA SER A 162 3.04 -7.10 -14.79
C SER A 162 3.63 -5.87 -14.15
N HIS A 163 3.72 -4.79 -14.91
CA HIS A 163 4.23 -3.50 -14.46
C HIS A 163 3.08 -2.59 -14.07
N ARG A 164 3.35 -1.63 -13.15
CA ARG A 164 2.36 -0.64 -12.72
C ARG A 164 2.02 0.35 -13.84
N GLY A 165 0.82 0.93 -13.77
CA GLY A 165 0.47 2.09 -14.57
C GLY A 165 1.24 3.33 -14.12
N ILE A 166 1.50 4.24 -15.05
CA ILE A 166 2.15 5.53 -14.80
C ILE A 166 1.10 6.62 -14.68
N MET A 167 0.15 6.64 -15.61
CA MET A 167 -0.99 7.55 -15.62
C MET A 167 -2.26 6.73 -15.81
N GLY A 168 -3.05 6.58 -14.76
CA GLY A 168 -4.20 5.68 -14.79
C GLY A 168 -3.75 4.25 -15.15
N ASN A 169 -4.33 3.69 -16.20
CA ASN A 169 -4.00 2.34 -16.68
C ASN A 169 -2.87 2.31 -17.74
N ALA A 170 -2.35 3.47 -18.14
CA ALA A 170 -1.26 3.54 -19.12
C ALA A 170 0.03 2.96 -18.53
N LYS A 171 0.63 2.01 -19.20
CA LYS A 171 1.86 1.31 -18.78
C LYS A 171 3.02 1.72 -19.67
N LEU A 172 4.17 2.03 -19.06
CA LEU A 172 5.43 2.24 -19.79
C LEU A 172 5.92 0.92 -20.42
N ILE A 173 5.77 -0.17 -19.68
CA ILE A 173 6.24 -1.48 -20.09
C ILE A 173 5.02 -2.38 -20.12
N SER A 174 4.68 -2.83 -21.32
CA SER A 174 3.57 -3.75 -21.55
C SER A 174 3.90 -4.63 -22.74
N ILE A 175 3.55 -5.90 -22.61
CA ILE A 175 3.61 -6.85 -23.71
C ILE A 175 2.17 -7.29 -23.96
N SER A 176 1.76 -7.22 -25.20
CA SER A 176 0.46 -7.73 -25.62
C SER A 176 0.37 -9.24 -25.37
N ASN A 177 -0.76 -9.72 -24.88
CA ASN A 177 -1.03 -11.16 -24.82
C ASN A 177 -1.25 -11.76 -26.20
N ASN A 178 -1.31 -10.94 -27.26
CA ASN A 178 -1.37 -11.38 -28.63
C ASN A 178 -0.06 -12.04 -29.04
N LYS A 179 -0.11 -13.32 -29.28
CA LYS A 179 1.02 -14.12 -29.79
C LYS A 179 1.64 -13.51 -31.05
N GLU A 180 0.88 -12.75 -31.81
CA GLU A 180 1.33 -12.07 -33.03
C GLU A 180 2.50 -11.09 -32.82
N THR A 181 2.63 -10.49 -31.63
CA THR A 181 3.69 -9.53 -31.33
C THR A 181 5.08 -10.17 -31.16
N TYR A 182 5.14 -11.46 -30.86
CA TYR A 182 6.41 -12.17 -30.60
C TYR A 182 6.50 -13.54 -31.30
N TYR A 183 5.48 -13.91 -32.07
CA TYR A 183 5.44 -15.18 -32.78
C TYR A 183 6.65 -15.37 -33.70
N GLY A 184 7.25 -16.55 -33.67
CA GLY A 184 8.42 -16.90 -34.45
C GLY A 184 9.78 -16.45 -33.86
N ARG A 185 9.78 -15.59 -32.81
CA ARG A 185 10.99 -15.17 -32.08
C ARG A 185 11.01 -15.71 -30.66
N PHE A 186 9.87 -15.70 -29.98
CA PHE A 186 9.71 -16.09 -28.58
C PHE A 186 8.50 -17.00 -28.42
N SER A 187 8.55 -17.89 -27.43
CA SER A 187 7.45 -18.81 -27.12
C SER A 187 6.42 -18.16 -26.19
N THR A 188 6.87 -17.23 -25.35
CA THR A 188 6.03 -16.52 -24.35
C THR A 188 6.38 -15.04 -24.31
N GLY A 189 5.42 -14.21 -23.86
CA GLY A 189 5.66 -12.79 -23.67
C GLY A 189 6.77 -12.50 -22.65
N ASP A 190 6.95 -13.37 -21.65
CA ASP A 190 8.00 -13.24 -20.63
C ASP A 190 9.43 -13.40 -21.18
N GLU A 191 9.58 -13.96 -22.36
CA GLU A 191 10.88 -14.09 -23.05
C GLU A 191 11.24 -12.81 -23.82
N VAL A 192 10.24 -12.00 -24.19
CA VAL A 192 10.43 -10.76 -24.93
C VAL A 192 11.17 -9.72 -24.10
N ILE A 193 10.72 -9.54 -22.85
CA ILE A 193 11.32 -8.61 -21.90
C ILE A 193 11.22 -9.14 -20.49
N SER A 194 12.30 -9.06 -19.75
CA SER A 194 12.40 -9.49 -18.37
C SER A 194 13.00 -8.38 -17.53
N ILE A 195 12.21 -7.81 -16.61
CA ILE A 195 12.64 -6.69 -15.77
C ILE A 195 12.48 -7.08 -14.30
N GLY A 196 13.60 -6.97 -13.57
CA GLY A 196 13.64 -7.25 -12.14
C GLY A 196 12.66 -6.39 -11.35
N TYR A 197 12.06 -6.95 -10.30
CA TYR A 197 11.07 -6.28 -9.46
C TYR A 197 11.57 -4.92 -8.96
N GLU A 198 12.76 -4.85 -8.37
CA GLU A 198 13.31 -3.60 -7.85
C GLU A 198 13.59 -2.58 -8.95
N THR A 199 14.12 -3.03 -10.07
CA THR A 199 14.37 -2.18 -11.23
C THR A 199 13.07 -1.60 -11.76
N SER A 200 12.03 -2.42 -11.88
CA SER A 200 10.69 -1.97 -12.27
C SER A 200 10.15 -0.92 -11.30
N GLN A 201 10.25 -1.16 -9.97
CA GLN A 201 9.81 -0.21 -8.97
C GLN A 201 10.54 1.14 -9.08
N LYS A 202 11.86 1.12 -9.17
CA LYS A 202 12.68 2.34 -9.27
C LYS A 202 12.31 3.17 -10.50
N ILE A 203 12.19 2.53 -11.67
CA ILE A 203 11.85 3.21 -12.93
C ILE A 203 10.46 3.86 -12.82
N HIS A 204 9.45 3.11 -12.40
CA HIS A 204 8.08 3.61 -12.37
C HIS A 204 7.88 4.68 -11.28
N LEU A 205 8.51 4.54 -10.12
CA LEU A 205 8.45 5.55 -9.06
C LEU A 205 9.13 6.86 -9.47
N MET A 206 10.31 6.76 -10.12
CA MET A 206 11.02 7.94 -10.59
C MET A 206 10.22 8.68 -11.67
N LEU A 207 9.67 7.94 -12.64
CA LEU A 207 8.87 8.53 -13.69
C LEU A 207 7.59 9.18 -13.14
N LYS A 208 6.92 8.50 -12.22
CA LYS A 208 5.76 9.04 -11.53
C LYS A 208 6.10 10.34 -10.77
N TYR A 209 7.23 10.34 -10.06
CA TYR A 209 7.72 11.54 -9.37
C TYR A 209 7.93 12.71 -10.33
N PHE A 210 8.51 12.48 -11.50
CA PHE A 210 8.71 13.54 -12.49
C PHE A 210 7.38 14.06 -13.07
N LEU A 211 6.43 13.17 -13.32
CA LEU A 211 5.13 13.53 -13.90
C LEU A 211 4.22 14.28 -12.91
N GLU A 212 4.26 13.91 -11.64
CA GLU A 212 3.38 14.48 -10.60
C GLU A 212 4.00 15.70 -9.90
N ASN A 213 5.31 15.90 -9.99
CA ASN A 213 5.99 16.99 -9.31
C ASN A 213 5.82 18.31 -10.08
N LYS A 214 4.77 19.04 -9.75
CA LYS A 214 4.44 20.35 -10.33
C LYS A 214 5.51 21.45 -10.11
N ASN A 215 6.41 21.25 -9.15
CA ASN A 215 7.50 22.18 -8.86
C ASN A 215 8.71 21.99 -9.78
N ASN A 216 8.69 20.99 -10.64
CA ASN A 216 9.78 20.70 -11.54
C ASN A 216 9.58 21.46 -12.85
N SER A 217 10.01 22.74 -12.86
CA SER A 217 9.86 23.66 -14.00
C SER A 217 10.61 23.23 -15.30
N ARG A 218 11.27 22.08 -15.30
CA ARG A 218 12.03 21.55 -16.42
C ARG A 218 11.34 20.41 -17.17
N TRP A 219 10.23 19.90 -16.67
CA TRP A 219 9.44 18.91 -17.38
C TRP A 219 8.27 19.60 -18.08
N ILE A 220 8.43 19.81 -19.38
CA ILE A 220 7.33 20.19 -20.27
C ILE A 220 6.98 18.91 -21.00
N GLY A 221 5.96 18.21 -20.53
CA GLY A 221 5.34 17.13 -21.28
C GLY A 221 4.45 17.74 -22.36
N GLU A 222 4.75 17.46 -23.62
CA GLU A 222 3.78 17.57 -24.71
C GLU A 222 2.87 16.34 -24.74
#